data_2a857c5bc350212db655210fa2557d38
#
_entry.id   2a857c5bc350212db655210fa2557d38
#
_cell.length_a   1.000
_cell.length_b   1.000
_cell.length_c   1.000
_cell.angle_alpha   90.00
_cell.angle_beta   90.00
_cell.angle_gamma   90.00
#
_symmetry.space_group_name_H-M   'P 1'
#
loop_
_entity.id
_entity.type
_entity.pdbx_description
1 polymer ?
#
loop_
_entity_poly.entity_id
_entity_poly.type
_entity_poly.pdbx_seq_one_letter_code
_entity_poly.pdbx_strand_id
1 'polypeptide(L)'
;MFRMVKRRCIRFKDERGNVESSMVLIPLLILFLIGIELIVATNLRNSDAALAQGEASARAISGQILPSDEVIELDSSDRFAHIRLLITRRRSTLPQIVPGLIALMGGSPSTDVKGIAIMEPTN
;
A
#
# COMPACT_ATOMS: atom_id res chain seq x y z
N MET A 1 70.17 24.84 -15.99
CA MET A 1 68.82 25.21 -15.42
C MET A 1 67.90 23.98 -15.50
N PHE A 2 67.96 23.13 -14.47
CA PHE A 2 67.16 21.92 -14.44
C PHE A 2 65.83 22.24 -13.74
N ARG A 3 64.71 22.24 -14.50
CA ARG A 3 63.35 22.34 -13.95
C ARG A 3 63.01 20.98 -13.38
N MET A 4 62.98 20.82 -12.08
CA MET A 4 62.40 19.68 -11.38
C MET A 4 60.86 19.66 -11.64
N VAL A 5 60.45 18.72 -12.47
CA VAL A 5 59.05 18.37 -12.59
C VAL A 5 58.68 17.59 -11.33
N LYS A 6 58.00 18.26 -10.40
CA LYS A 6 57.45 17.69 -9.19
C LYS A 6 56.28 16.79 -9.61
N ARG A 7 56.53 15.48 -9.80
CA ARG A 7 55.50 14.47 -9.98
C ARG A 7 54.63 14.47 -8.74
N ARG A 8 53.43 15.02 -8.85
CA ARG A 8 52.37 14.82 -7.87
C ARG A 8 52.02 13.33 -7.88
N CYS A 9 52.55 12.60 -6.92
CA CYS A 9 51.97 11.31 -6.55
C CYS A 9 50.55 11.57 -6.09
N ILE A 10 49.58 11.33 -6.95
CA ILE A 10 48.20 11.25 -6.60
C ILE A 10 48.09 10.04 -5.66
N ARG A 11 47.92 10.32 -4.37
CA ARG A 11 47.72 9.30 -3.34
C ARG A 11 46.38 8.59 -3.64
N PHE A 12 46.44 7.42 -4.22
CA PHE A 12 45.36 6.42 -4.24
C PHE A 12 45.13 5.82 -2.84
N LYS A 13 44.99 6.66 -1.83
CA LYS A 13 44.86 6.20 -0.44
C LYS A 13 43.42 6.22 0.04
N ASP A 14 42.49 6.61 -0.82
CA ASP A 14 41.08 6.80 -0.42
C ASP A 14 40.10 5.75 -0.98
N GLU A 15 40.59 4.82 -1.80
CA GLU A 15 39.68 3.84 -2.43
C GLU A 15 39.15 2.77 -1.45
N ARG A 16 39.94 2.43 -0.42
CA ARG A 16 39.52 1.44 0.59
C ARG A 16 38.36 1.95 1.46
N GLY A 17 38.40 3.21 1.87
CA GLY A 17 37.32 3.82 2.64
C GLY A 17 36.02 3.94 1.84
N ASN A 18 36.14 4.13 0.51
CA ASN A 18 34.98 4.27 -0.36
C ASN A 18 34.28 2.90 -0.60
N VAL A 19 35.03 1.81 -0.70
CA VAL A 19 34.49 0.46 -0.86
C VAL A 19 33.80 -0.02 0.43
N GLU A 20 34.39 0.22 1.59
CA GLU A 20 33.78 -0.11 2.88
C GLU A 20 32.49 0.68 3.11
N SER A 21 32.47 1.97 2.79
CA SER A 21 31.26 2.79 2.87
C SER A 21 30.17 2.32 1.91
N SER A 22 30.53 1.88 0.71
CA SER A 22 29.58 1.34 -0.27
C SER A 22 28.95 0.04 0.18
N MET A 23 29.73 -0.82 0.85
CA MET A 23 29.23 -2.09 1.40
C MET A 23 28.17 -1.89 2.49
N VAL A 24 28.21 -0.77 3.20
CA VAL A 24 27.21 -0.42 4.22
C VAL A 24 26.06 0.37 3.62
N LEU A 25 26.33 1.26 2.67
CA LEU A 25 25.32 2.11 2.05
C LEU A 25 24.33 1.32 1.20
N ILE A 26 24.78 0.30 0.46
CA ILE A 26 23.90 -0.51 -0.40
C ILE A 26 22.81 -1.22 0.42
N PRO A 27 23.12 -2.02 1.46
CA PRO A 27 22.08 -2.66 2.27
C PRO A 27 21.20 -1.63 3.01
N LEU A 28 21.77 -0.50 3.43
CA LEU A 28 21.00 0.56 4.06
C LEU A 28 20.00 1.20 3.09
N LEU A 29 20.40 1.44 1.85
CA LEU A 29 19.51 1.95 0.80
C LEU A 29 18.39 0.97 0.49
N ILE A 30 18.69 -0.33 0.38
CA ILE A 30 17.69 -1.37 0.17
C ILE A 30 16.68 -1.37 1.32
N LEU A 31 17.15 -1.32 2.57
CA LEU A 31 16.28 -1.28 3.74
C LEU A 31 15.38 -0.03 3.72
N PHE A 32 15.92 1.11 3.32
CA PHE A 32 15.17 2.35 3.17
C PHE A 32 14.08 2.25 2.10
N LEU A 33 14.39 1.65 0.94
CA LEU A 33 13.41 1.42 -0.13
C LEU A 33 12.29 0.47 0.32
N ILE A 34 12.63 -0.58 1.07
CA ILE A 34 11.64 -1.49 1.66
C ILE A 34 10.71 -0.72 2.61
N GLY A 35 11.28 0.14 3.46
CA GLY A 35 10.50 0.97 4.38
C GLY A 35 9.53 1.90 3.65
N ILE A 36 9.98 2.58 2.60
CA ILE A 36 9.12 3.43 1.76
C ILE A 36 8.00 2.61 1.13
N GLU A 37 8.29 1.45 0.56
CA GLU A 37 7.29 0.60 -0.08
C GLU A 37 6.20 0.17 0.90
N LEU A 38 6.56 -0.20 2.13
CA LEU A 38 5.59 -0.55 3.17
C LEU A 38 4.72 0.65 3.58
N ILE A 39 5.29 1.84 3.68
CA ILE A 39 4.54 3.07 3.98
C ILE A 39 3.55 3.37 2.87
N VAL A 40 3.97 3.30 1.60
CA VAL A 40 3.10 3.54 0.44
C VAL A 40 1.98 2.51 0.39
N ALA A 41 2.30 1.22 0.59
CA ALA A 41 1.30 0.16 0.61
C ALA A 41 0.25 0.35 1.71
N THR A 42 0.68 0.74 2.90
CA THR A 42 -0.21 1.02 4.04
C THR A 42 -1.12 2.22 3.76
N ASN A 43 -0.56 3.31 3.23
CA ASN A 43 -1.32 4.50 2.89
C ASN A 43 -2.39 4.22 1.82
N LEU A 44 -2.04 3.49 0.77
CA LEU A 44 -2.98 3.12 -0.29
C LEU A 44 -4.10 2.24 0.26
N ARG A 45 -3.78 1.25 1.09
CA ARG A 45 -4.78 0.41 1.72
C ARG A 45 -5.75 1.22 2.59
N ASN A 46 -5.24 2.14 3.39
CA ASN A 46 -6.07 2.99 4.23
C ASN A 46 -6.95 3.93 3.40
N SER A 47 -6.40 4.50 2.33
CA SER A 47 -7.15 5.34 1.39
C SER A 47 -8.27 4.54 0.70
N ASP A 48 -7.97 3.35 0.20
CA ASP A 48 -8.95 2.48 -0.44
C ASP A 48 -10.05 2.03 0.54
N ALA A 49 -9.69 1.76 1.80
CA ALA A 49 -10.65 1.42 2.83
C ALA A 49 -11.60 2.59 3.13
N ALA A 50 -11.06 3.81 3.22
CA ALA A 50 -11.87 5.02 3.42
C ALA A 50 -12.82 5.27 2.24
N LEU A 51 -12.34 5.10 1.01
CA LEU A 51 -13.15 5.22 -0.19
C LEU A 51 -14.22 4.14 -0.27
N ALA A 52 -13.90 2.88 0.01
CA ALA A 52 -14.86 1.79 0.04
C ALA A 52 -15.96 2.03 1.08
N GLN A 53 -15.60 2.54 2.25
CA GLN A 53 -16.56 2.90 3.29
C GLN A 53 -17.46 4.07 2.86
N GLY A 54 -16.89 5.10 2.22
CA GLY A 54 -17.64 6.22 1.66
C GLY A 54 -18.62 5.79 0.57
N GLU A 55 -18.19 4.92 -0.35
CA GLU A 55 -19.03 4.36 -1.40
C GLU A 55 -20.16 3.49 -0.82
N ALA A 56 -19.86 2.63 0.15
CA ALA A 56 -20.87 1.81 0.80
C ALA A 56 -21.94 2.67 1.48
N SER A 57 -21.53 3.71 2.20
CA SER A 57 -22.45 4.64 2.85
C SER A 57 -23.31 5.41 1.85
N ALA A 58 -22.72 5.93 0.78
CA ALA A 58 -23.44 6.67 -0.26
C ALA A 58 -24.47 5.78 -0.99
N ARG A 59 -24.11 4.53 -1.29
CA ARG A 59 -25.01 3.56 -1.91
C ARG A 59 -26.11 3.10 -0.97
N ALA A 60 -25.78 2.92 0.31
CA ALA A 60 -26.80 2.56 1.31
C ALA A 60 -27.88 3.66 1.43
N ILE A 61 -27.49 4.93 1.34
CA ILE A 61 -28.42 6.06 1.38
C ILE A 61 -29.20 6.19 0.07
N SER A 62 -28.54 6.03 -1.07
CA SER A 62 -29.18 6.17 -2.39
C SER A 62 -30.01 4.96 -2.82
N GLY A 63 -29.85 3.82 -2.15
CA GLY A 63 -30.47 2.55 -2.53
C GLY A 63 -29.93 1.93 -3.82
N GLN A 64 -28.84 2.46 -4.38
CA GLN A 64 -28.20 1.94 -5.57
C GLN A 64 -27.27 0.78 -5.24
N ILE A 65 -27.62 -0.41 -5.66
CA ILE A 65 -26.81 -1.62 -5.49
C ILE A 65 -26.18 -1.95 -6.83
N LEU A 66 -24.84 -2.09 -6.86
CA LEU A 66 -24.12 -2.55 -8.04
C LEU A 66 -24.01 -4.10 -8.04
N PRO A 67 -23.80 -4.72 -9.21
CA PRO A 67 -23.61 -6.17 -9.32
C PRO A 67 -22.41 -6.72 -8.54
N SER A 68 -21.45 -5.86 -8.21
CA SER A 68 -20.27 -6.20 -7.41
C SER A 68 -20.47 -6.08 -5.91
N ASP A 69 -21.62 -5.55 -5.49
CA ASP A 69 -21.95 -5.38 -4.09
C ASP A 69 -22.64 -6.63 -3.55
N GLU A 70 -22.34 -6.96 -2.31
CA GLU A 70 -22.97 -8.06 -1.59
C GLU A 70 -23.95 -7.50 -0.57
N VAL A 71 -25.21 -7.93 -0.63
CA VAL A 71 -26.23 -7.53 0.33
C VAL A 71 -26.53 -8.71 1.23
N ILE A 72 -26.31 -8.53 2.52
CA ILE A 72 -26.64 -9.54 3.55
C ILE A 72 -27.87 -9.06 4.29
N GLU A 73 -28.92 -9.87 4.25
CA GLU A 73 -30.12 -9.64 5.04
C GLU A 73 -30.00 -10.39 6.37
N LEU A 74 -30.03 -9.64 7.46
CA LEU A 74 -30.05 -10.18 8.81
C LEU A 74 -31.51 -10.17 9.29
N ASP A 75 -32.09 -11.34 9.30
CA ASP A 75 -33.46 -11.53 9.78
C ASP A 75 -33.44 -11.75 11.29
N SER A 76 -34.10 -10.86 12.01
CA SER A 76 -34.31 -11.01 13.44
C SER A 76 -35.64 -11.69 13.69
N SER A 77 -35.76 -12.46 14.77
CA SER A 77 -37.02 -13.02 15.22
C SER A 77 -38.08 -11.97 15.58
N ASP A 78 -37.70 -10.71 15.60
CA ASP A 78 -38.61 -9.58 15.76
C ASP A 78 -39.06 -9.08 14.38
N ARG A 79 -40.38 -9.07 14.12
CA ARG A 79 -40.99 -8.68 12.84
C ARG A 79 -40.64 -7.26 12.35
N PHE A 80 -40.06 -6.44 13.18
CA PHE A 80 -39.75 -5.04 12.89
C PHE A 80 -38.25 -4.78 12.72
N ALA A 81 -37.39 -5.79 12.90
CA ALA A 81 -35.94 -5.61 12.85
C ALA A 81 -35.34 -6.37 11.65
N HIS A 82 -35.61 -5.89 10.44
CA HIS A 82 -34.92 -6.33 9.23
C HIS A 82 -33.73 -5.38 8.99
N ILE A 83 -32.51 -5.88 9.18
CA ILE A 83 -31.28 -5.12 8.90
C ILE A 83 -30.69 -5.66 7.60
N ARG A 84 -30.47 -4.76 6.65
CA ARG A 84 -29.77 -5.04 5.40
C ARG A 84 -28.39 -4.43 5.45
N LEU A 85 -27.36 -5.26 5.28
CA LEU A 85 -25.97 -4.81 5.21
C LEU A 85 -25.51 -4.80 3.76
N LEU A 86 -25.04 -3.67 3.32
CA LEU A 86 -24.39 -3.51 2.02
C LEU A 86 -22.89 -3.65 2.21
N ILE A 87 -22.28 -4.58 1.51
CA ILE A 87 -20.82 -4.78 1.50
C ILE A 87 -20.30 -4.40 0.12
N THR A 88 -19.50 -3.37 0.08
CA THR A 88 -18.80 -2.91 -1.13
C THR A 88 -17.34 -3.35 -1.06
N ARG A 89 -16.86 -3.97 -2.15
CA ARG A 89 -15.47 -4.37 -2.29
C ARG A 89 -14.74 -3.42 -3.22
N ARG A 90 -13.53 -3.03 -2.80
CA ARG A 90 -12.62 -2.26 -3.63
C ARG A 90 -11.30 -3.00 -3.73
N ARG A 91 -10.85 -3.19 -4.97
CA ARG A 91 -9.57 -3.83 -5.26
C ARG A 91 -8.70 -2.86 -6.03
N SER A 92 -7.48 -2.64 -5.57
CA SER A 92 -6.49 -1.84 -6.29
C SER A 92 -5.13 -2.52 -6.29
N THR A 93 -4.32 -2.18 -7.29
CA THR A 93 -2.95 -2.69 -7.45
C THR A 93 -1.99 -1.76 -6.71
N LEU A 94 -1.07 -2.35 -5.94
CA LEU A 94 -0.02 -1.62 -5.26
C LEU A 94 1.12 -1.30 -6.24
N PRO A 95 1.63 -0.06 -6.28
CA PRO A 95 2.85 0.24 -7.01
C PRO A 95 4.02 -0.48 -6.33
N GLN A 96 4.82 -1.19 -7.12
CA GLN A 96 6.00 -1.89 -6.64
C GLN A 96 7.23 -1.01 -6.88
N ILE A 97 7.84 -0.48 -5.81
CA ILE A 97 9.10 0.25 -5.87
C ILE A 97 10.26 -0.74 -6.01
N VAL A 98 10.18 -1.85 -5.26
CA VAL A 98 11.10 -2.97 -5.39
C VAL A 98 10.35 -4.14 -6.01
N PRO A 99 10.62 -4.50 -7.30
CA PRO A 99 9.90 -5.56 -7.98
C PRO A 99 10.03 -6.90 -7.25
N GLY A 100 8.90 -7.56 -7.02
CA GLY A 100 8.86 -8.89 -6.40
C GLY A 100 9.04 -8.93 -4.88
N LEU A 101 9.25 -7.80 -4.19
CA LEU A 101 9.41 -7.77 -2.74
C LEU A 101 8.15 -8.28 -2.03
N ILE A 102 6.98 -7.82 -2.45
CA ILE A 102 5.69 -8.21 -1.84
C ILE A 102 5.45 -9.71 -2.02
N ALA A 103 5.77 -10.25 -3.21
CA ALA A 103 5.66 -11.67 -3.50
C ALA A 103 6.65 -12.51 -2.66
N LEU A 104 7.87 -12.01 -2.46
CA LEU A 104 8.88 -12.65 -1.62
C LEU A 104 8.45 -12.73 -0.15
N MET A 105 7.72 -11.72 0.33
CA MET A 105 7.15 -11.67 1.69
C MET A 105 5.85 -12.48 1.82
N GLY A 106 5.41 -13.19 0.77
CA GLY A 106 4.19 -14.01 0.76
C GLY A 106 2.91 -13.19 0.59
N GLY A 107 3.02 -11.91 0.19
CA GLY A 107 1.89 -11.03 -0.07
C GLY A 107 1.44 -11.03 -1.53
N SER A 108 0.29 -10.42 -1.79
CA SER A 108 -0.21 -10.11 -3.12
C SER A 108 0.00 -8.63 -3.44
N PRO A 109 0.38 -8.26 -4.68
CA PRO A 109 0.54 -6.86 -5.09
C PRO A 109 -0.79 -6.13 -5.28
N SER A 110 -1.84 -6.58 -4.64
CA SER A 110 -3.18 -5.99 -4.68
C SER A 110 -3.76 -5.83 -3.29
N THR A 111 -4.50 -4.75 -3.09
CA THR A 111 -5.33 -4.56 -1.90
C THR A 111 -6.75 -4.98 -2.22
N ASP A 112 -7.38 -5.70 -1.30
CA ASP A 112 -8.81 -6.02 -1.32
C ASP A 112 -9.39 -5.49 0.00
N VAL A 113 -10.15 -4.42 -0.08
CA VAL A 113 -10.79 -3.77 1.07
C VAL A 113 -12.29 -3.78 0.92
N LYS A 114 -12.99 -3.85 2.05
CA LYS A 114 -14.45 -3.89 2.11
C LYS A 114 -14.95 -2.67 2.86
N GLY A 115 -15.96 -2.00 2.31
CA GLY A 115 -16.79 -1.04 3.01
C GLY A 115 -18.11 -1.69 3.39
N ILE A 116 -18.61 -1.40 4.57
CA ILE A 116 -19.87 -1.97 5.08
C ILE A 116 -20.77 -0.81 5.51
N ALA A 117 -22.01 -0.83 5.06
CA ALA A 117 -23.03 0.13 5.48
C ALA A 117 -24.37 -0.56 5.75
N ILE A 118 -25.13 0.00 6.68
CA ILE A 118 -26.49 -0.44 6.98
C ILE A 118 -27.44 0.28 6.03
N MET A 119 -28.28 -0.47 5.34
CA MET A 119 -29.36 0.07 4.53
C MET A 119 -30.63 0.19 5.37
N GLU A 120 -31.24 1.37 5.35
CA GLU A 120 -32.57 1.53 5.93
C GLU A 120 -33.62 0.81 5.04
N PRO A 121 -34.58 0.12 5.64
CA PRO A 121 -35.69 -0.46 4.87
C PRO A 121 -36.47 0.71 4.23
N THR A 122 -36.49 0.74 2.92
CA THR A 122 -37.38 1.62 2.17
C THR A 122 -38.84 1.15 2.39
N ASN A 123 -39.61 1.97 3.05
CA ASN A 123 -41.06 1.82 3.13
C ASN A 123 -41.73 1.94 1.77
#